data_6e373da5d4f8b64f942da81c0f33487e
#
_entry.id   6e373da5d4f8b64f942da81c0f33487e
#
_cell.length_a   1.000
_cell.length_b   1.000
_cell.length_c   1.000
_cell.angle_alpha   90.00
_cell.angle_beta   90.00
_cell.angle_gamma   90.00
#
_symmetry.space_group_name_H-M   'P 1'
#
loop_
_entity.id
_entity.type
_entity.pdbx_description
1 polymer ?
#
loop_
_entity_poly.entity_id
_entity_poly.type
_entity_poly.pdbx_seq_one_letter_code
_entity_poly.pdbx_strand_id
1 'polypeptide(L)'
;MRARQVTGTSSRDLRPVEGSEFTEPADLVLIAIGFSHPEHEGLVDQLSVDLDGRGNVKAPVYETSQEGVFACGDARIGQSLVVTAIAEGRKCARIVDRQLTGEAGRAREEVIVGALADEELHHLLREEAETAGTVVPGETFFDPPR
;
A
#
# COMPACT_ATOMS: atom_id res chain seq x y z
N MET A 1 -20.03 -2.72 -23.16
CA MET A 1 -19.35 -3.49 -22.09
C MET A 1 -20.38 -4.33 -21.34
N ARG A 2 -20.03 -5.55 -20.91
CA ARG A 2 -20.87 -6.36 -20.03
C ARG A 2 -20.31 -6.29 -18.61
N ALA A 3 -21.15 -6.00 -17.64
CA ALA A 3 -20.75 -5.83 -16.26
C ALA A 3 -21.69 -6.62 -15.32
N ARG A 4 -21.27 -6.82 -14.07
CA ARG A 4 -22.03 -7.50 -13.03
C ARG A 4 -21.78 -6.78 -11.71
N GLN A 5 -22.80 -6.69 -10.87
CA GLN A 5 -22.63 -6.19 -9.52
C GLN A 5 -21.88 -7.20 -8.65
N VAL A 6 -21.15 -6.70 -7.68
CA VAL A 6 -20.50 -7.51 -6.65
C VAL A 6 -20.92 -7.02 -5.27
N THR A 7 -20.91 -7.92 -4.30
CA THR A 7 -21.17 -7.61 -2.89
C THR A 7 -20.04 -8.18 -2.04
N GLY A 8 -19.72 -7.50 -0.94
CA GLY A 8 -18.67 -7.93 -0.01
C GLY A 8 -18.37 -6.85 1.01
N THR A 9 -17.69 -7.22 2.09
CA THR A 9 -17.29 -6.30 3.17
C THR A 9 -15.90 -5.71 2.97
N SER A 10 -15.16 -6.21 1.99
CA SER A 10 -13.84 -5.71 1.62
C SER A 10 -13.53 -6.03 0.15
N SER A 11 -12.54 -5.38 -0.42
CA SER A 11 -12.05 -5.64 -1.79
C SER A 11 -11.59 -7.09 -2.02
N ARG A 12 -11.32 -7.84 -0.96
CA ARG A 12 -10.87 -9.25 -1.01
C ARG A 12 -12.00 -10.27 -0.90
N ASP A 13 -13.20 -9.86 -0.51
CA ASP A 13 -14.37 -10.72 -0.31
C ASP A 13 -15.50 -10.36 -1.27
N LEU A 14 -15.15 -9.91 -2.46
CA LEU A 14 -16.14 -9.54 -3.47
C LEU A 14 -16.71 -10.80 -4.12
N ARG A 15 -18.05 -10.92 -4.09
CA ARG A 15 -18.79 -12.03 -4.70
C ARG A 15 -19.75 -11.49 -5.74
N PRO A 16 -19.83 -12.12 -6.92
CA PRO A 16 -20.80 -11.73 -7.93
C PRO A 16 -22.23 -11.91 -7.41
N VAL A 17 -23.08 -10.95 -7.68
CA VAL A 17 -24.52 -11.07 -7.43
C VAL A 17 -25.15 -11.74 -8.66
N GLU A 18 -25.83 -12.89 -8.46
CA GLU A 18 -26.51 -13.59 -9.55
C GLU A 18 -27.64 -12.74 -10.14
N GLY A 19 -27.78 -12.77 -11.46
CA GLY A 19 -28.79 -12.04 -12.18
C GLY A 19 -28.60 -10.53 -12.24
N SER A 20 -27.44 -10.03 -11.80
CA SER A 20 -27.11 -8.59 -11.80
C SER A 20 -26.32 -8.16 -13.05
N GLU A 21 -26.26 -9.02 -14.09
CA GLU A 21 -25.60 -8.66 -15.33
C GLU A 21 -26.34 -7.53 -16.02
N PHE A 22 -25.57 -6.55 -16.48
CA PHE A 22 -26.08 -5.45 -17.28
C PHE A 22 -25.11 -5.13 -18.41
N THR A 23 -25.61 -4.44 -19.42
CA THR A 23 -24.80 -3.97 -20.55
C THR A 23 -24.80 -2.46 -20.56
N GLU A 24 -23.61 -1.88 -20.52
CA GLU A 24 -23.39 -0.44 -20.61
C GLU A 24 -22.74 -0.12 -21.96
N PRO A 25 -23.29 0.80 -22.76
CA PRO A 25 -22.61 1.30 -23.94
C PRO A 25 -21.37 2.08 -23.51
N ALA A 26 -20.22 1.76 -24.10
CA ALA A 26 -18.97 2.43 -23.81
C ALA A 26 -18.02 2.35 -25.00
N ASP A 27 -17.48 3.48 -25.42
CA ASP A 27 -16.46 3.57 -26.46
C ASP A 27 -15.07 3.23 -25.92
N LEU A 28 -14.83 3.48 -24.62
CA LEU A 28 -13.57 3.20 -23.93
C LEU A 28 -13.85 2.76 -22.49
N VAL A 29 -13.16 1.72 -22.05
CA VAL A 29 -13.19 1.25 -20.65
C VAL A 29 -11.78 1.32 -20.08
N LEU A 30 -11.63 2.08 -18.99
CA LEU A 30 -10.36 2.21 -18.27
C LEU A 30 -10.45 1.46 -16.95
N ILE A 31 -9.45 0.61 -16.67
CA ILE A 31 -9.30 -0.07 -15.40
C ILE A 31 -8.35 0.75 -14.53
N ALA A 32 -8.86 1.28 -13.41
CA ALA A 32 -8.12 2.15 -12.50
C ALA A 32 -8.28 1.66 -11.06
N ILE A 33 -8.00 0.38 -10.83
CA ILE A 33 -8.19 -0.32 -9.54
C ILE A 33 -6.92 -0.34 -8.66
N GLY A 34 -5.91 0.45 -9.00
CA GLY A 34 -4.62 0.51 -8.31
C GLY A 34 -3.67 -0.61 -8.75
N PHE A 35 -2.67 -0.85 -7.92
CA PHE A 35 -1.64 -1.86 -8.13
C PHE A 35 -1.85 -3.05 -7.19
N SER A 36 -1.40 -4.23 -7.55
CA SER A 36 -1.52 -5.44 -6.71
C SER A 36 -0.27 -5.68 -5.86
N HIS A 37 0.89 -5.66 -6.47
CA HIS A 37 2.21 -5.90 -5.87
C HIS A 37 3.31 -5.41 -6.82
N PRO A 38 4.59 -5.40 -6.41
CA PRO A 38 5.72 -5.15 -7.31
C PRO A 38 5.74 -6.14 -8.47
N GLU A 39 6.26 -5.70 -9.61
CA GLU A 39 6.55 -6.61 -10.72
C GLU A 39 7.66 -7.57 -10.30
N HIS A 40 7.42 -8.89 -10.46
CA HIS A 40 8.37 -9.89 -10.01
C HIS A 40 9.44 -10.16 -11.05
N GLU A 41 9.05 -10.15 -12.33
CA GLU A 41 10.00 -10.33 -13.44
C GLU A 41 11.07 -9.23 -13.39
N GLY A 42 12.32 -9.63 -13.37
CA GLY A 42 13.46 -8.74 -13.30
C GLY A 42 14.08 -8.70 -11.91
N LEU A 43 14.07 -7.57 -11.21
CA LEU A 43 14.83 -7.36 -9.98
C LEU A 43 14.43 -8.33 -8.85
N VAL A 44 13.15 -8.53 -8.65
CA VAL A 44 12.64 -9.38 -7.55
C VAL A 44 13.07 -10.83 -7.76
N ASP A 45 12.91 -11.36 -8.99
CA ASP A 45 13.31 -12.71 -9.34
C ASP A 45 14.82 -12.88 -9.31
N GLN A 46 15.58 -11.88 -9.80
CA GLN A 46 17.05 -11.91 -9.80
C GLN A 46 17.63 -11.95 -8.39
N LEU A 47 17.03 -11.22 -7.46
CA LEU A 47 17.44 -11.21 -6.07
C LEU A 47 16.95 -12.44 -5.30
N SER A 48 15.99 -13.19 -5.83
CA SER A 48 15.40 -14.39 -5.21
C SER A 48 14.93 -14.13 -3.77
N VAL A 49 14.34 -12.96 -3.53
CA VAL A 49 13.78 -12.61 -2.22
C VAL A 49 12.44 -13.30 -1.99
N ASP A 50 12.15 -13.67 -0.74
CA ASP A 50 10.85 -14.20 -0.36
C ASP A 50 9.74 -13.18 -0.56
N LEU A 51 8.57 -13.67 -0.96
CA LEU A 51 7.35 -12.88 -1.09
C LEU A 51 6.35 -13.21 0.02
N ASP A 52 5.50 -12.25 0.33
CA ASP A 52 4.35 -12.47 1.21
C ASP A 52 3.16 -13.08 0.45
N GLY A 53 2.07 -13.41 1.15
CA GLY A 53 0.86 -13.98 0.54
C GLY A 53 0.12 -13.03 -0.42
N ARG A 54 0.55 -11.78 -0.56
CA ARG A 54 0.02 -10.78 -1.49
C ARG A 54 0.96 -10.50 -2.66
N GLY A 55 2.14 -11.11 -2.68
CA GLY A 55 3.16 -10.89 -3.70
C GLY A 55 4.09 -9.71 -3.41
N ASN A 56 4.04 -9.10 -2.22
CA ASN A 56 5.01 -8.09 -1.83
C ASN A 56 6.29 -8.74 -1.30
N VAL A 57 7.40 -8.01 -1.32
CA VAL A 57 8.66 -8.48 -0.76
C VAL A 57 8.52 -8.67 0.75
N LYS A 58 8.78 -9.90 1.22
CA LYS A 58 8.70 -10.22 2.63
C LYS A 58 9.92 -9.69 3.38
N ALA A 59 9.73 -8.63 4.14
CA ALA A 59 10.77 -7.97 4.92
C ALA A 59 10.19 -7.46 6.25
N PRO A 60 9.99 -8.34 7.27
CA PRO A 60 9.29 -7.99 8.52
C PRO A 60 9.90 -6.81 9.26
N VAL A 61 11.23 -6.72 9.28
CA VAL A 61 12.01 -5.64 9.91
C VAL A 61 12.90 -4.97 8.87
N TYR A 62 12.35 -4.75 7.65
CA TYR A 62 13.03 -4.19 6.48
C TYR A 62 14.08 -5.11 5.85
N GLU A 63 14.58 -6.11 6.53
CA GLU A 63 15.50 -7.11 6.00
C GLU A 63 14.73 -8.18 5.22
N THR A 64 15.22 -8.51 4.03
CA THR A 64 14.64 -9.58 3.20
C THR A 64 15.26 -10.94 3.55
N SER A 65 14.86 -11.98 2.82
CA SER A 65 15.49 -13.31 2.91
C SER A 65 16.92 -13.36 2.36
N GLN A 66 17.37 -12.32 1.66
CA GLN A 66 18.72 -12.21 1.12
C GLN A 66 19.53 -11.24 1.97
N GLU A 67 20.71 -11.70 2.42
CA GLU A 67 21.63 -10.90 3.24
C GLU A 67 22.03 -9.60 2.51
N GLY A 68 21.98 -8.48 3.23
CA GLY A 68 22.30 -7.17 2.68
C GLY A 68 21.25 -6.55 1.76
N VAL A 69 20.13 -7.22 1.56
CA VAL A 69 19.01 -6.72 0.76
C VAL A 69 17.86 -6.29 1.67
N PHE A 70 17.42 -5.06 1.49
CA PHE A 70 16.35 -4.44 2.29
C PHE A 70 15.19 -4.04 1.40
N ALA A 71 13.99 -4.03 1.96
CA ALA A 71 12.79 -3.56 1.28
C ALA A 71 11.97 -2.65 2.18
N CYS A 72 11.39 -1.59 1.59
CA CYS A 72 10.52 -0.65 2.29
C CYS A 72 9.45 -0.09 1.35
N GLY A 73 8.51 0.69 1.91
CA GLY A 73 7.45 1.32 1.16
C GLY A 73 6.56 0.30 0.46
N ASP A 74 6.05 0.68 -0.71
CA ASP A 74 5.07 -0.10 -1.46
C ASP A 74 5.57 -1.51 -1.83
N ALA A 75 6.87 -1.68 -2.03
CA ALA A 75 7.45 -2.98 -2.32
C ALA A 75 7.28 -3.98 -1.17
N ARG A 76 7.23 -3.49 0.09
CA ARG A 76 7.12 -4.29 1.31
C ARG A 76 5.69 -4.39 1.83
N ILE A 77 4.97 -3.27 1.90
CA ILE A 77 3.67 -3.21 2.56
C ILE A 77 2.49 -3.17 1.58
N GLY A 78 2.76 -3.07 0.29
CA GLY A 78 1.78 -2.81 -0.76
C GLY A 78 1.59 -1.30 -0.98
N GLN A 79 0.77 -0.95 -1.96
CA GLN A 79 0.52 0.47 -2.27
C GLN A 79 -0.02 1.21 -1.04
N SER A 80 0.54 2.39 -0.81
CA SER A 80 0.24 3.20 0.35
C SER A 80 0.28 4.69 0.01
N LEU A 81 -0.02 5.54 1.00
CA LEU A 81 0.14 6.98 0.85
C LEU A 81 1.62 7.35 0.72
N VAL A 82 1.91 8.41 -0.04
CA VAL A 82 3.28 8.92 -0.22
C VAL A 82 3.98 9.17 1.12
N VAL A 83 3.26 9.73 2.10
CA VAL A 83 3.79 9.98 3.45
C VAL A 83 4.17 8.69 4.17
N THR A 84 3.41 7.61 3.98
CA THR A 84 3.71 6.28 4.52
C THR A 84 4.98 5.72 3.86
N ALA A 85 5.08 5.81 2.54
CA ALA A 85 6.27 5.35 1.81
C ALA A 85 7.55 6.12 2.24
N ILE A 86 7.45 7.43 2.47
CA ILE A 86 8.55 8.24 3.00
C ILE A 86 8.93 7.78 4.42
N ALA A 87 7.95 7.57 5.30
CA ALA A 87 8.21 7.09 6.67
C ALA A 87 8.87 5.70 6.66
N GLU A 88 8.41 4.80 5.80
CA GLU A 88 9.01 3.47 5.60
C GLU A 88 10.49 3.58 5.17
N GLY A 89 10.79 4.42 4.17
CA GLY A 89 12.16 4.64 3.72
C GLY A 89 13.08 5.17 4.83
N ARG A 90 12.59 6.09 5.66
CA ARG A 90 13.35 6.63 6.81
C ARG A 90 13.60 5.58 7.88
N LYS A 91 12.61 4.73 8.18
CA LYS A 91 12.75 3.61 9.11
C LYS A 91 13.76 2.58 8.58
N CYS A 92 13.65 2.23 7.30
CA CYS A 92 14.58 1.33 6.62
C CYS A 92 16.03 1.85 6.68
N ALA A 93 16.24 3.12 6.36
CA ALA A 93 17.57 3.73 6.40
C ALA A 93 18.23 3.62 7.78
N ARG A 94 17.46 3.74 8.87
CA ARG A 94 17.99 3.54 10.24
C ARG A 94 18.42 2.10 10.50
N ILE A 95 17.71 1.12 9.93
CA ILE A 95 18.08 -0.29 10.07
C ILE A 95 19.35 -0.58 9.29
N VAL A 96 19.44 -0.09 8.04
CA VAL A 96 20.63 -0.20 7.20
C VAL A 96 21.87 0.43 7.89
N ASP A 97 21.71 1.66 8.40
CA ASP A 97 22.79 2.36 9.10
C ASP A 97 23.27 1.58 10.32
N ARG A 98 22.34 1.04 11.12
CA ARG A 98 22.68 0.20 12.27
C ARG A 98 23.45 -1.05 11.87
N GLN A 99 23.05 -1.68 10.78
CA GLN A 99 23.70 -2.91 10.31
C GLN A 99 25.10 -2.63 9.78
N LEU A 100 25.31 -1.51 9.10
CA LEU A 100 26.60 -1.14 8.52
C LEU A 100 27.58 -0.60 9.57
N THR A 101 27.11 0.13 10.58
CA THR A 101 27.96 0.78 11.57
C THR A 101 28.09 -0.01 12.88
N GLY A 102 27.24 -1.00 13.12
CA GLY A 102 27.15 -1.72 14.39
C GLY A 102 26.60 -0.87 15.54
N GLU A 103 26.33 0.40 15.32
CA GLU A 103 25.76 1.34 16.27
C GLU A 103 24.42 1.86 15.77
N ALA A 104 23.53 2.20 16.69
CA ALA A 104 22.39 3.02 16.35
C ALA A 104 22.94 4.36 15.85
N GLY A 105 22.99 4.53 14.54
CA GLY A 105 23.52 5.72 13.90
C GLY A 105 23.09 6.94 14.72
N ARG A 106 24.06 7.80 15.05
CA ARG A 106 23.82 8.99 15.84
C ARG A 106 22.50 9.59 15.42
N ALA A 107 21.58 9.64 16.37
CA ALA A 107 20.36 10.38 16.20
C ALA A 107 20.75 11.78 15.71
N ARG A 108 20.91 11.92 14.40
CA ARG A 108 20.84 13.24 13.82
C ARG A 108 19.46 13.70 14.17
N GLU A 109 19.50 14.64 15.12
CA GLU A 109 18.41 15.45 15.58
C GLU A 109 17.10 15.12 14.91
N GLU A 110 16.19 14.68 15.69
CA GLU A 110 14.79 14.69 15.41
C GLU A 110 14.45 15.94 14.59
N VAL A 111 14.64 15.82 13.30
CA VAL A 111 13.96 16.74 12.41
C VAL A 111 12.50 16.47 12.70
N ILE A 112 11.92 17.43 13.35
CA ILE A 112 10.56 17.57 13.78
C ILE A 112 9.60 17.39 12.59
N VAL A 113 9.53 16.21 12.06
CA VAL A 113 8.44 15.66 11.25
C VAL A 113 8.36 14.19 11.60
N GLY A 114 8.23 13.90 12.84
CA GLY A 114 8.34 12.51 13.14
C GLY A 114 7.88 12.01 14.45
N ALA A 115 7.18 12.75 15.19
CA ALA A 115 6.54 12.21 16.36
C ALA A 115 5.05 12.49 16.42
N LEU A 116 4.41 12.58 15.26
CA LEU A 116 3.03 12.14 15.25
C LEU A 116 3.11 10.61 15.20
N ALA A 117 2.70 9.95 16.28
CA ALA A 117 2.50 8.51 16.27
C ALA A 117 1.70 8.16 15.02
N ASP A 118 2.01 7.03 14.38
CA ASP A 118 1.31 6.62 13.15
C ASP A 118 -0.23 6.77 13.26
N GLU A 119 -0.78 6.60 14.47
CA GLU A 119 -2.19 6.82 14.79
C GLU A 119 -2.64 8.29 14.71
N GLU A 120 -1.82 9.24 15.15
CA GLU A 120 -2.12 10.67 15.08
C GLU A 120 -2.07 11.20 13.65
N LEU A 121 -1.10 10.75 12.87
CA LEU A 121 -1.01 11.08 11.45
C LEU A 121 -2.20 10.50 10.67
N HIS A 122 -2.58 9.26 10.95
CA HIS A 122 -3.77 8.65 10.36
C HIS A 122 -5.06 9.37 10.77
N HIS A 123 -5.14 9.86 11.99
CA HIS A 123 -6.30 10.63 12.47
C HIS A 123 -6.40 11.97 11.74
N LEU A 124 -5.30 12.72 11.64
CA LEU A 124 -5.26 14.02 10.94
C LEU A 124 -5.56 13.88 9.44
N LEU A 125 -5.00 12.87 8.78
CA LEU A 125 -5.28 12.61 7.36
C LEU A 125 -6.74 12.19 7.12
N ARG A 126 -7.37 11.54 8.10
CA ARG A 126 -8.78 11.18 8.04
C ARG A 126 -9.67 12.42 8.22
N GLU A 127 -9.37 13.29 9.16
CA GLU A 127 -10.09 14.57 9.37
C GLU A 127 -9.96 15.50 8.15
N GLU A 128 -8.76 15.60 7.54
CA GLU A 128 -8.57 16.39 6.32
C GLU A 128 -9.34 15.80 5.13
N ALA A 129 -9.38 14.48 4.98
CA ALA A 129 -10.14 13.81 3.93
C ALA A 129 -11.66 14.02 4.09
N GLU A 130 -12.16 13.96 5.31
CA GLU A 130 -13.57 14.23 5.63
C GLU A 130 -13.94 15.71 5.36
N THR A 131 -13.04 16.64 5.70
CA THR A 131 -13.25 18.08 5.51
C THR A 131 -13.13 18.49 4.03
N ALA A 132 -12.30 17.81 3.26
CA ALA A 132 -12.11 18.04 1.83
C ALA A 132 -13.15 17.35 0.94
N GLY A 133 -14.05 16.53 1.51
CA GLY A 133 -15.02 15.75 0.75
C GLY A 133 -14.36 14.65 -0.12
N THR A 134 -13.14 14.28 0.21
CA THR A 134 -12.38 13.26 -0.52
C THR A 134 -12.63 11.90 0.09
N VAL A 135 -13.02 10.92 -0.73
CA VAL A 135 -13.32 9.55 -0.30
C VAL A 135 -12.09 8.86 0.26
N VAL A 136 -12.19 8.39 1.50
CA VAL A 136 -11.15 7.59 2.14
C VAL A 136 -11.04 6.22 1.45
N PRO A 137 -9.83 5.74 1.08
CA PRO A 137 -9.69 4.42 0.47
C PRO A 137 -10.17 3.32 1.41
N GLY A 138 -11.26 2.66 1.08
CA GLY A 138 -11.87 1.58 1.86
C GLY A 138 -13.39 1.62 1.93
N GLU A 139 -14.01 2.75 1.61
CA GLU A 139 -15.46 2.85 1.51
C GLU A 139 -15.89 2.82 0.05
N THR A 140 -16.68 1.82 -0.29
CA THR A 140 -17.27 1.67 -1.61
C THR A 140 -18.31 2.76 -1.84
N PHE A 141 -17.95 3.72 -2.67
CA PHE A 141 -18.93 4.67 -3.19
C PHE A 141 -19.62 4.05 -4.41
N PHE A 142 -20.73 3.42 -4.18
CA PHE A 142 -21.75 3.26 -5.20
C PHE A 142 -23.12 3.27 -4.52
N ASP A 143 -23.75 4.42 -4.51
CA ASP A 143 -25.18 4.54 -4.23
C ASP A 143 -25.91 4.41 -5.58
N PRO A 144 -26.73 3.39 -5.80
CA PRO A 144 -27.44 3.25 -7.07
C PRO A 144 -28.50 4.36 -7.19
N PRO A 145 -28.71 4.92 -8.37
CA PRO A 145 -29.79 5.87 -8.58
C PRO A 145 -31.15 5.19 -8.31
N ARG A 146 -32.00 5.90 -7.59
CA ARG A 146 -33.40 5.51 -7.33
C ARG A 146 -34.22 5.52 -8.61
#